data_b852ea6759dd1bdcae53acf29b74bb9e
#
_entry.id   b852ea6759dd1bdcae53acf29b74bb9e
#
_cell.length_a   1.000
_cell.length_b   1.000
_cell.length_c   1.000
_cell.angle_alpha   90.00
_cell.angle_beta   90.00
_cell.angle_gamma   90.00
#
_symmetry.space_group_name_H-M   'P 1'
#
loop_
_entity.id
_entity.type
_entity.pdbx_description
1 polymer ?
#
loop_
_entity_poly.entity_id
_entity_poly.type
_entity_poly.pdbx_seq_one_letter_code
_entity_poly.pdbx_strand_id
1 'polypeptide(L)'
;KALLACLDTDAETLFLVLTAREIAPDLLIVAQASDPDSVQKLRKVGADHVVAPELIAGTRMASVALRPTALAFLDVLTKPGEEALRLEEVEIPDGSRWSGQTLADVKIPSHTNLLVMGMRRKGVDKFVFNPSAKEKLQSGDSLIVLGTTEQRGKLETLLAGTV
;
A
#
# COMPACT_ATOMS: atom_id res chain seq x y z
N LYS A 1 -6.59 -17.11 -8.55
CA LYS A 1 -6.88 -18.00 -7.40
C LYS A 1 -5.76 -17.86 -6.39
N ALA A 2 -6.07 -17.97 -5.08
CA ALA A 2 -5.10 -17.88 -4.00
C ALA A 2 -5.36 -18.97 -2.95
N LEU A 3 -4.33 -19.39 -2.24
CA LEU A 3 -4.38 -20.25 -1.06
C LEU A 3 -4.03 -19.41 0.17
N LEU A 4 -4.86 -19.50 1.21
CA LEU A 4 -4.57 -18.98 2.54
C LEU A 4 -4.28 -20.18 3.45
N ALA A 5 -3.02 -20.38 3.80
CA ALA A 5 -2.55 -21.49 4.64
C ALA A 5 -2.45 -21.01 6.10
N CYS A 6 -3.47 -21.33 6.90
CA CYS A 6 -3.59 -20.93 8.30
C CYS A 6 -3.95 -22.17 9.14
N LEU A 7 -2.95 -22.99 9.45
CA LEU A 7 -3.11 -24.23 10.23
C LEU A 7 -2.60 -24.02 11.66
N ASP A 8 -2.90 -24.97 12.55
CA ASP A 8 -2.61 -24.86 13.97
C ASP A 8 -1.11 -24.86 14.28
N THR A 9 -0.32 -25.51 13.41
CA THR A 9 1.14 -25.55 13.58
C THR A 9 1.89 -25.08 12.34
N ASP A 10 3.04 -24.46 12.56
CA ASP A 10 3.93 -24.01 11.47
C ASP A 10 4.44 -25.19 10.63
N ALA A 11 4.61 -26.38 11.22
CA ALA A 11 5.02 -27.57 10.51
C ALA A 11 3.97 -28.03 9.49
N GLU A 12 2.69 -28.04 9.88
CA GLU A 12 1.58 -28.37 8.97
C GLU A 12 1.45 -27.31 7.87
N THR A 13 1.57 -26.03 8.23
CA THR A 13 1.55 -24.91 7.28
C THR A 13 2.71 -25.04 6.27
N LEU A 14 3.92 -25.38 6.71
CA LEU A 14 5.07 -25.64 5.83
C LEU A 14 4.79 -26.78 4.84
N PHE A 15 4.25 -27.90 5.34
CA PHE A 15 3.91 -29.03 4.50
C PHE A 15 2.83 -28.69 3.47
N LEU A 16 1.79 -27.98 3.89
CA LEU A 16 0.73 -27.51 2.98
C LEU A 16 1.29 -26.60 1.88
N VAL A 17 2.10 -25.61 2.25
CA VAL A 17 2.71 -24.66 1.29
C VAL A 17 3.59 -25.39 0.28
N LEU A 18 4.44 -26.32 0.75
CA LEU A 18 5.32 -27.11 -0.11
C LEU A 18 4.50 -27.92 -1.12
N THR A 19 3.48 -28.65 -0.64
CA THR A 19 2.61 -29.46 -1.47
C THR A 19 1.81 -28.61 -2.47
N ALA A 20 1.27 -27.48 -2.02
CA ALA A 20 0.50 -26.61 -2.89
C ALA A 20 1.37 -26.01 -4.02
N ARG A 21 2.61 -25.63 -3.71
CA ARG A 21 3.54 -25.10 -4.70
C ARG A 21 3.97 -26.15 -5.72
N GLU A 22 4.13 -27.42 -5.29
CA GLU A 22 4.42 -28.53 -6.19
C GLU A 22 3.26 -28.81 -7.16
N ILE A 23 2.02 -28.79 -6.67
CA ILE A 23 0.83 -29.06 -7.49
C ILE A 23 0.49 -27.87 -8.41
N ALA A 24 0.66 -26.65 -7.93
CA ALA A 24 0.26 -25.42 -8.62
C ALA A 24 1.36 -24.34 -8.52
N PRO A 25 2.37 -24.35 -9.41
CA PRO A 25 3.53 -23.46 -9.34
C PRO A 25 3.19 -21.96 -9.34
N ASP A 26 2.11 -21.56 -10.01
CA ASP A 26 1.70 -20.16 -10.16
C ASP A 26 0.63 -19.70 -9.15
N LEU A 27 0.31 -20.55 -8.18
CA LEU A 27 -0.71 -20.21 -7.18
C LEU A 27 -0.18 -19.15 -6.21
N LEU A 28 -0.94 -18.07 -6.00
CA LEU A 28 -0.63 -17.12 -4.94
C LEU A 28 -0.85 -17.78 -3.58
N ILE A 29 0.21 -17.90 -2.78
CA ILE A 29 0.17 -18.55 -1.47
C ILE A 29 0.48 -17.52 -0.38
N VAL A 30 -0.49 -17.32 0.51
CA VAL A 30 -0.33 -16.52 1.73
C VAL A 30 -0.36 -17.48 2.92
N ALA A 31 0.71 -17.52 3.71
CA ALA A 31 0.84 -18.44 4.84
C ALA A 31 0.88 -17.68 6.18
N GLN A 32 0.32 -18.29 7.22
CA GLN A 32 0.47 -17.83 8.59
C GLN A 32 1.71 -18.49 9.23
N ALA A 33 2.46 -17.72 10.00
CA ALA A 33 3.53 -18.20 10.88
C ALA A 33 3.23 -17.78 12.32
N SER A 34 3.34 -18.72 13.26
CA SER A 34 3.24 -18.45 14.70
C SER A 34 4.60 -18.07 15.28
N ASP A 35 5.68 -18.65 14.74
CA ASP A 35 7.05 -18.37 15.16
C ASP A 35 7.77 -17.46 14.15
N PRO A 36 8.43 -16.37 14.59
CA PRO A 36 9.23 -15.52 13.71
C PRO A 36 10.27 -16.27 12.87
N ASP A 37 10.86 -17.35 13.39
CA ASP A 37 11.82 -18.18 12.67
C ASP A 37 11.18 -18.97 11.53
N SER A 38 9.89 -19.26 11.62
CA SER A 38 9.11 -19.94 10.59
C SER A 38 8.82 -19.07 9.39
N VAL A 39 8.83 -17.74 9.53
CA VAL A 39 8.60 -16.80 8.43
C VAL A 39 9.57 -17.04 7.27
N GLN A 40 10.86 -17.16 7.58
CA GLN A 40 11.88 -17.39 6.55
C GLN A 40 11.77 -18.78 5.93
N LYS A 41 11.38 -19.78 6.72
CA LYS A 41 11.20 -21.16 6.24
C LYS A 41 10.02 -21.23 5.27
N LEU A 42 8.87 -20.64 5.62
CA LEU A 42 7.68 -20.60 4.77
C LEU A 42 7.94 -19.89 3.42
N ARG A 43 8.69 -18.80 3.43
CA ARG A 43 9.12 -18.14 2.18
C ARG A 43 10.00 -19.04 1.31
N LYS A 44 10.95 -19.76 1.92
CA LYS A 44 11.86 -20.67 1.21
C LYS A 44 11.14 -21.85 0.57
N VAL A 45 10.05 -22.34 1.16
CA VAL A 45 9.25 -23.44 0.60
C VAL A 45 8.17 -22.97 -0.38
N GLY A 46 8.10 -21.66 -0.68
CA GLY A 46 7.30 -21.12 -1.78
C GLY A 46 6.06 -20.33 -1.39
N ALA A 47 5.94 -19.87 -0.14
CA ALA A 47 4.93 -18.85 0.21
C ALA A 47 5.33 -17.49 -0.38
N ASP A 48 4.39 -16.86 -1.12
CA ASP A 48 4.59 -15.51 -1.68
C ASP A 48 4.52 -14.45 -0.58
N HIS A 49 3.61 -14.63 0.38
CA HIS A 49 3.46 -13.78 1.55
C HIS A 49 3.37 -14.61 2.82
N VAL A 50 4.00 -14.12 3.88
CA VAL A 50 3.89 -14.74 5.21
C VAL A 50 3.45 -13.68 6.21
N VAL A 51 2.40 -13.99 6.96
CA VAL A 51 1.81 -13.16 8.01
C VAL A 51 2.12 -13.78 9.36
N ALA A 52 2.61 -13.00 10.31
CA ALA A 52 2.84 -13.41 11.70
C ALA A 52 1.89 -12.62 12.63
N PRO A 53 0.68 -13.15 12.94
CA PRO A 53 -0.34 -12.40 13.67
C PRO A 53 0.10 -11.96 15.06
N GLU A 54 0.86 -12.78 15.78
CA GLU A 54 1.35 -12.48 17.12
C GLU A 54 2.32 -11.29 17.12
N LEU A 55 3.19 -11.21 16.11
CA LEU A 55 4.11 -10.09 15.94
C LEU A 55 3.35 -8.80 15.60
N ILE A 56 2.35 -8.91 14.73
CA ILE A 56 1.48 -7.78 14.37
C ILE A 56 0.70 -7.30 15.60
N ALA A 57 0.07 -8.22 16.34
CA ALA A 57 -0.67 -7.91 17.55
C ALA A 57 0.22 -7.30 18.63
N GLY A 58 1.39 -7.88 18.88
CA GLY A 58 2.37 -7.34 19.85
C GLY A 58 2.83 -5.93 19.50
N THR A 59 3.16 -5.69 18.23
CA THR A 59 3.53 -4.36 17.74
C THR A 59 2.39 -3.37 17.89
N ARG A 60 1.15 -3.80 17.61
CA ARG A 60 -0.05 -2.97 17.77
C ARG A 60 -0.29 -2.61 19.24
N MET A 61 -0.20 -3.58 20.16
CA MET A 61 -0.35 -3.34 21.61
C MET A 61 0.69 -2.36 22.13
N ALA A 62 1.98 -2.54 21.76
CA ALA A 62 3.04 -1.61 22.13
C ALA A 62 2.77 -0.20 21.60
N SER A 63 2.29 -0.09 20.36
CA SER A 63 1.96 1.19 19.75
C SER A 63 0.79 1.88 20.43
N VAL A 64 -0.25 1.13 20.85
CA VAL A 64 -1.38 1.67 21.64
C VAL A 64 -0.89 2.26 22.97
N ALA A 65 0.02 1.56 23.64
CA ALA A 65 0.58 2.03 24.91
C ALA A 65 1.47 3.28 24.76
N LEU A 66 2.27 3.34 23.70
CA LEU A 66 3.25 4.40 23.49
C LEU A 66 2.72 5.63 22.74
N ARG A 67 1.76 5.44 21.83
CA ARG A 67 1.28 6.49 20.89
C ARG A 67 -0.21 6.39 20.63
N PRO A 68 -1.08 6.44 21.65
CA PRO A 68 -2.52 6.19 21.50
C PRO A 68 -3.19 7.14 20.51
N THR A 69 -2.86 8.43 20.55
CA THR A 69 -3.45 9.45 19.66
C THR A 69 -3.08 9.24 18.21
N ALA A 70 -1.82 8.88 17.92
CA ALA A 70 -1.38 8.62 16.55
C ALA A 70 -2.10 7.38 15.96
N LEU A 71 -2.31 6.35 16.78
CA LEU A 71 -3.06 5.17 16.35
C LEU A 71 -4.53 5.46 16.13
N ALA A 72 -5.18 6.21 17.04
CA ALA A 72 -6.57 6.62 16.84
C ALA A 72 -6.75 7.40 15.53
N PHE A 73 -5.78 8.25 15.17
CA PHE A 73 -5.77 8.95 13.89
C PHE A 73 -5.67 7.98 12.70
N LEU A 74 -4.74 7.01 12.75
CA LEU A 74 -4.60 5.99 11.70
C LEU A 74 -5.84 5.10 11.57
N ASP A 75 -6.50 4.78 12.68
CA ASP A 75 -7.74 4.01 12.68
C ASP A 75 -8.88 4.73 11.97
N VAL A 76 -8.94 6.06 12.05
CA VAL A 76 -9.90 6.86 11.28
C VAL A 76 -9.65 6.74 9.78
N LEU A 77 -8.38 6.70 9.35
CA LEU A 77 -8.01 6.57 7.94
C LEU A 77 -8.34 5.19 7.34
N THR A 78 -8.42 4.15 8.19
CA THR A 78 -8.64 2.77 7.75
C THR A 78 -10.08 2.28 7.93
N LYS A 79 -10.96 3.09 8.53
CA LYS A 79 -12.37 2.73 8.72
C LYS A 79 -13.11 2.75 7.39
N PRO A 80 -13.90 1.70 7.07
CA PRO A 80 -14.76 1.72 5.89
C PRO A 80 -15.91 2.73 6.07
N GLY A 81 -16.20 3.50 5.01
CA GLY A 81 -17.30 4.47 4.98
C GLY A 81 -17.25 5.29 3.70
N GLU A 82 -18.36 5.91 3.31
CA GLU A 82 -18.44 6.72 2.07
C GLU A 82 -17.58 8.00 2.14
N GLU A 83 -17.42 8.58 3.32
CA GLU A 83 -16.55 9.74 3.57
C GLU A 83 -15.17 9.35 4.14
N ALA A 84 -14.84 8.03 4.13
CA ALA A 84 -13.57 7.58 4.66
C ALA A 84 -12.40 8.18 3.87
N LEU A 85 -11.46 8.76 4.58
CA LEU A 85 -10.19 9.15 3.99
C LEU A 85 -9.45 7.87 3.60
N ARG A 86 -8.97 7.82 2.37
CA ARG A 86 -8.24 6.69 1.81
C ARG A 86 -6.87 7.11 1.34
N LEU A 87 -5.93 6.20 1.49
CA LEU A 87 -4.64 6.31 0.84
C LEU A 87 -4.78 5.67 -0.54
N GLU A 88 -4.65 6.50 -1.58
CA GLU A 88 -4.88 6.09 -2.95
C GLU A 88 -3.63 6.35 -3.79
N GLU A 89 -3.40 5.50 -4.78
CA GLU A 89 -2.34 5.69 -5.78
C GLU A 89 -2.96 6.24 -7.07
N VAL A 90 -2.39 7.32 -7.59
CA VAL A 90 -2.82 7.93 -8.84
C VAL A 90 -1.62 8.09 -9.76
N GLU A 91 -1.66 7.45 -10.93
CA GLU A 91 -0.60 7.52 -11.92
C GLU A 91 -0.79 8.76 -12.81
N ILE A 92 0.33 9.41 -13.16
CA ILE A 92 0.34 10.51 -14.12
C ILE A 92 0.33 9.90 -15.52
N PRO A 93 -0.75 10.07 -16.30
CA PRO A 93 -0.87 9.43 -17.59
C PRO A 93 0.11 10.01 -18.61
N ASP A 94 0.41 9.21 -19.64
CA ASP A 94 1.19 9.68 -20.77
C ASP A 94 0.46 10.82 -21.48
N GLY A 95 1.21 11.88 -21.80
CA GLY A 95 0.64 13.08 -22.42
C GLY A 95 -0.06 14.04 -21.45
N SER A 96 -0.02 13.79 -20.15
CA SER A 96 -0.57 14.71 -19.15
C SER A 96 0.11 16.09 -19.25
N ARG A 97 -0.71 17.14 -19.19
CA ARG A 97 -0.23 18.54 -19.12
C ARG A 97 0.65 18.83 -17.90
N TRP A 98 0.62 17.97 -16.89
CA TRP A 98 1.41 18.11 -15.67
C TRP A 98 2.84 17.57 -15.81
N SER A 99 3.11 16.81 -16.89
CA SER A 99 4.45 16.33 -17.15
C SER A 99 5.43 17.49 -17.35
N GLY A 100 6.53 17.49 -16.59
CA GLY A 100 7.52 18.57 -16.55
C GLY A 100 7.20 19.72 -15.58
N GLN A 101 5.97 19.83 -15.06
CA GLN A 101 5.60 20.81 -14.04
C GLN A 101 6.04 20.34 -12.65
N THR A 102 6.17 21.29 -11.71
CA THR A 102 6.47 20.97 -10.31
C THR A 102 5.18 20.73 -9.50
N LEU A 103 5.30 20.05 -8.36
CA LEU A 103 4.17 19.91 -7.43
C LEU A 103 3.61 21.26 -6.98
N ALA A 104 4.47 22.30 -6.90
CA ALA A 104 4.03 23.66 -6.60
C ALA A 104 3.17 24.27 -7.71
N ASP A 105 3.51 24.02 -8.97
CA ASP A 105 2.81 24.58 -10.12
C ASP A 105 1.42 23.97 -10.29
N VAL A 106 1.28 22.65 -10.09
CA VAL A 106 0.02 21.92 -10.28
C VAL A 106 -0.98 22.10 -9.13
N LYS A 107 -0.55 22.58 -7.97
CA LYS A 107 -1.39 22.96 -6.81
C LYS A 107 -2.48 21.95 -6.45
N ILE A 108 -2.14 20.65 -6.42
CA ILE A 108 -3.09 19.57 -6.17
C ILE A 108 -4.02 19.84 -4.98
N PRO A 109 -3.49 20.22 -3.77
CA PRO A 109 -4.35 20.47 -2.62
C PRO A 109 -5.38 21.56 -2.87
N SER A 110 -5.02 22.62 -3.59
CA SER A 110 -5.92 23.77 -3.86
C SER A 110 -7.09 23.40 -4.77
N HIS A 111 -6.91 22.43 -5.67
CA HIS A 111 -7.94 22.03 -6.64
C HIS A 111 -8.80 20.86 -6.16
N THR A 112 -8.25 20.00 -5.31
CA THR A 112 -8.87 18.71 -4.97
C THR A 112 -9.08 18.51 -3.47
N ASN A 113 -8.46 19.29 -2.60
CA ASN A 113 -8.34 19.05 -1.16
C ASN A 113 -7.62 17.71 -0.82
N LEU A 114 -6.92 17.08 -1.76
CA LEU A 114 -6.09 15.92 -1.51
C LEU A 114 -4.76 16.33 -0.89
N LEU A 115 -4.28 15.54 0.06
CA LEU A 115 -2.93 15.67 0.59
C LEU A 115 -1.99 14.72 -0.17
N VAL A 116 -0.93 15.25 -0.77
CA VAL A 116 0.12 14.42 -1.40
C VAL A 116 1.06 13.93 -0.30
N MET A 117 1.02 12.62 -0.04
CA MET A 117 1.82 11.95 1.01
C MET A 117 3.16 11.47 0.48
N GLY A 118 3.21 11.09 -0.80
CA GLY A 118 4.40 10.54 -1.41
C GLY A 118 4.31 10.49 -2.91
N MET A 119 5.42 10.09 -3.53
CA MET A 119 5.47 9.78 -4.95
C MET A 119 6.44 8.63 -5.21
N ARG A 120 6.23 7.95 -6.33
CA ARG A 120 7.12 6.90 -6.83
C ARG A 120 7.41 7.17 -8.29
N ARG A 121 8.68 7.11 -8.68
CA ARG A 121 9.10 7.25 -10.07
C ARG A 121 8.78 5.99 -10.87
N LYS A 122 8.43 6.16 -12.14
CA LYS A 122 8.25 5.04 -13.07
C LYS A 122 9.49 4.14 -13.07
N GLY A 123 9.28 2.84 -12.85
CA GLY A 123 10.36 1.83 -12.86
C GLY A 123 11.29 1.85 -11.63
N VAL A 124 10.99 2.64 -10.61
CA VAL A 124 11.75 2.69 -9.35
C VAL A 124 10.89 2.17 -8.20
N ASP A 125 11.34 1.12 -7.55
CA ASP A 125 10.61 0.51 -6.40
C ASP A 125 10.94 1.20 -5.07
N LYS A 126 10.98 2.54 -5.09
CA LYS A 126 11.23 3.34 -3.89
C LYS A 126 10.30 4.54 -3.85
N PHE A 127 9.62 4.71 -2.72
CA PHE A 127 8.79 5.88 -2.46
C PHE A 127 9.61 7.05 -1.94
N VAL A 128 9.29 8.24 -2.43
CA VAL A 128 9.73 9.52 -1.87
C VAL A 128 8.59 10.04 -1.00
N PHE A 129 8.77 10.00 0.31
CA PHE A 129 7.78 10.54 1.27
C PHE A 129 7.92 12.06 1.37
N ASN A 130 6.79 12.75 1.52
CA ASN A 130 6.73 14.21 1.60
C ASN A 130 7.57 14.89 0.51
N PRO A 131 7.24 14.65 -0.78
CA PRO A 131 8.03 15.17 -1.90
C PRO A 131 8.08 16.70 -1.84
N SER A 132 9.24 17.25 -2.22
CA SER A 132 9.44 18.71 -2.25
C SER A 132 8.46 19.35 -3.25
N ALA A 133 8.00 20.56 -2.91
CA ALA A 133 7.18 21.37 -3.81
C ALA A 133 7.85 21.64 -5.18
N LYS A 134 9.20 21.59 -5.24
CA LYS A 134 10.00 21.73 -6.46
C LYS A 134 10.17 20.45 -7.26
N GLU A 135 9.65 19.34 -6.75
CA GLU A 135 9.73 18.04 -7.43
C GLU A 135 8.95 18.07 -8.72
N LYS A 136 9.62 17.74 -9.84
CA LYS A 136 8.99 17.70 -11.17
C LYS A 136 8.25 16.38 -11.36
N LEU A 137 7.06 16.47 -11.89
CA LEU A 137 6.23 15.33 -12.26
C LEU A 137 6.61 14.83 -13.67
N GLN A 138 6.54 13.52 -13.87
CA GLN A 138 6.79 12.88 -15.15
C GLN A 138 5.68 11.87 -15.46
N SER A 139 5.44 11.62 -16.73
CA SER A 139 4.51 10.57 -17.15
C SER A 139 4.92 9.20 -16.61
N GLY A 140 3.98 8.46 -16.03
CA GLY A 140 4.18 7.19 -15.38
C GLY A 140 4.68 7.28 -13.93
N ASP A 141 4.89 8.49 -13.38
CA ASP A 141 5.07 8.64 -11.93
C ASP A 141 3.74 8.35 -11.21
N SER A 142 3.82 7.73 -10.04
CA SER A 142 2.68 7.51 -9.16
C SER A 142 2.71 8.51 -8.01
N LEU A 143 1.57 9.15 -7.75
CA LEU A 143 1.35 9.97 -6.56
C LEU A 143 0.56 9.17 -5.52
N ILE A 144 1.02 9.18 -4.29
CA ILE A 144 0.28 8.64 -3.15
C ILE A 144 -0.43 9.80 -2.48
N VAL A 145 -1.74 9.77 -2.52
CA VAL A 145 -2.60 10.84 -2.03
C VAL A 145 -3.52 10.34 -0.92
N LEU A 146 -3.85 11.23 0.01
CA LEU A 146 -4.81 10.98 1.08
C LEU A 146 -6.02 11.88 0.88
N GLY A 147 -7.20 11.28 0.84
CA GLY A 147 -8.47 11.97 0.72
C GLY A 147 -9.64 11.05 0.45
N THR A 148 -10.78 11.61 0.06
CA THR A 148 -11.99 10.84 -0.29
C THR A 148 -11.96 10.36 -1.74
N THR A 149 -12.79 9.37 -2.06
CA THR A 149 -12.95 8.87 -3.44
C THR A 149 -13.40 9.98 -4.41
N GLU A 150 -14.25 10.90 -3.95
CA GLU A 150 -14.68 12.06 -4.77
C GLU A 150 -13.49 12.98 -5.10
N GLN A 151 -12.64 13.27 -4.11
CA GLN A 151 -11.46 14.10 -4.30
C GLN A 151 -10.45 13.46 -5.25
N ARG A 152 -10.29 12.13 -5.17
CA ARG A 152 -9.49 11.36 -6.12
C ARG A 152 -10.04 11.48 -7.54
N GLY A 153 -11.34 11.32 -7.73
CA GLY A 153 -11.98 11.48 -9.04
C GLY A 153 -11.75 12.86 -9.67
N LYS A 154 -11.77 13.93 -8.84
CA LYS A 154 -11.39 15.29 -9.29
C LYS A 154 -9.94 15.35 -9.78
N LEU A 155 -9.02 14.68 -9.09
CA LEU A 155 -7.61 14.61 -9.49
C LEU A 155 -7.45 13.90 -10.84
N GLU A 156 -8.10 12.76 -11.02
CA GLU A 156 -8.05 11.99 -12.28
C GLU A 156 -8.58 12.80 -13.46
N THR A 157 -9.69 13.52 -13.26
CA THR A 157 -10.26 14.44 -14.29
C THR A 157 -9.26 15.53 -14.66
N LEU A 158 -8.60 16.13 -13.68
CA LEU A 158 -7.59 17.16 -13.95
C LEU A 158 -6.36 16.61 -14.67
N LEU A 159 -5.93 15.39 -14.36
CA LEU A 159 -4.82 14.72 -15.04
C LEU A 159 -5.12 14.35 -16.48
N ALA A 160 -6.35 13.93 -16.75
CA ALA A 160 -6.83 13.59 -18.10
C ALA A 160 -7.03 14.84 -19.01
N GLY A 161 -6.97 16.05 -18.43
CA GLY A 161 -7.14 17.29 -19.21
C GLY A 161 -8.56 17.54 -19.70
N THR A 162 -9.55 16.81 -19.16
CA THR A 162 -10.97 16.99 -19.51
C THR A 162 -11.54 18.07 -18.58
N VAL A 163 -11.52 19.32 -19.02
CA VAL A 163 -12.31 20.45 -18.48
C VAL A 163 -13.12 21.00 -19.62
#